data_787c4379423952a98d1e274446b53c70
#
_entry.id   787c4379423952a98d1e274446b53c70
#
_cell.length_a   1.000
_cell.length_b   1.000
_cell.length_c   1.000
_cell.angle_alpha   90.00
_cell.angle_beta   90.00
_cell.angle_gamma   90.00
#
_symmetry.space_group_name_H-M   'P 1'
#
loop_
_entity.id
_entity.type
_entity.pdbx_description
1 polymer ?
#
loop_
_entity_poly.entity_id
_entity_poly.type
_entity_poly.pdbx_seq_one_letter_code
_entity_poly.pdbx_strand_id
1 'polypeptide(L)'
;MNIKEYDYIIIGAGSAGNVLAARLTEDKDTTVLLLEAGGPDYRLDFRTQMPAALAYPLQGRRYNWAYLTDPEPHMNNRRMECGRGKGLGGSSLINGMCYIRGNAMDLEQWSTHKGLENWSYADCLPYYKKAETRDIGGNDYHGDSGPVSVATPKNGNNVLFHAMVEAGVQAGYPRTDDLNGYQQEGFGPMDRTVTPKGRRSSTARGYLDMAKGRPNLTILTHATTNKILFNQKQAIGVEYIIGADQNNLQRALFKREVLLCAGAIASPQILQRSGVGQSTFLKSMDIDVVHDLPGVGENLQDHLEMYLQYKCKQPVSLYPALKWYNQPAIGAEWLFNGTGIGASNQFEAGGFIRSSDEFTWPNIQYHFLPVAINYNGSNAVKEHGFQAHVGSMRSPSRGRIKLKSKDPFEHPSILFNYMSTEQDWREFRDAIRITREIMQQPALDPYRGDEISPGKHLQTDAELDDFVRNHAETAYHPSCSCKMGEDEMAVVDGQGRVHGMKGLRVVDASIMPLIITGNLNATTIMIAEKIADQIRGREALPRSTAPFYVAS
;
A
#
# COMPACT_ATOMS: atom_id res chain seq x y z
N MET A 1 -13.78 -25.34 27.85
CA MET A 1 -14.12 -24.67 26.54
C MET A 1 -13.70 -25.60 25.43
N ASN A 2 -14.61 -25.91 24.46
CA ASN A 2 -14.21 -26.66 23.27
C ASN A 2 -13.33 -25.74 22.41
N ILE A 3 -12.04 -26.01 22.35
CA ILE A 3 -11.09 -25.28 21.46
C ILE A 3 -11.44 -25.72 20.04
N LYS A 4 -11.80 -24.75 19.17
CA LYS A 4 -12.08 -25.02 17.77
C LYS A 4 -10.79 -25.23 16.99
N GLU A 5 -10.79 -26.19 16.09
CA GLU A 5 -9.67 -26.50 15.21
C GLU A 5 -10.06 -26.24 13.75
N TYR A 6 -9.13 -25.66 12.98
CA TYR A 6 -9.28 -25.33 11.56
C TYR A 6 -8.12 -25.91 10.77
N ASP A 7 -8.21 -25.97 9.46
CA ASP A 7 -7.04 -26.32 8.63
C ASP A 7 -6.05 -25.16 8.61
N TYR A 8 -6.54 -23.94 8.43
CA TYR A 8 -5.73 -22.72 8.44
C TYR A 8 -6.31 -21.65 9.36
N ILE A 9 -5.42 -20.88 9.99
CA ILE A 9 -5.78 -19.64 10.67
C ILE A 9 -5.07 -18.50 9.94
N ILE A 10 -5.85 -17.51 9.46
CA ILE A 10 -5.34 -16.30 8.82
C ILE A 10 -5.45 -15.15 9.81
N ILE A 11 -4.33 -14.46 10.07
CA ILE A 11 -4.24 -13.33 10.99
C ILE A 11 -4.20 -12.04 10.17
N GLY A 12 -5.27 -11.26 10.18
CA GLY A 12 -5.46 -10.02 9.44
C GLY A 12 -6.28 -10.21 8.17
N ALA A 13 -7.43 -9.53 8.08
CA ALA A 13 -8.30 -9.50 6.91
C ALA A 13 -8.00 -8.29 6.02
N GLY A 14 -6.72 -8.03 5.79
CA GLY A 14 -6.21 -7.02 4.87
C GLY A 14 -6.16 -7.50 3.42
N SER A 15 -5.35 -6.81 2.60
CA SER A 15 -5.23 -7.09 1.16
C SER A 15 -4.85 -8.56 0.90
N ALA A 16 -3.83 -9.07 1.58
CA ALA A 16 -3.38 -10.46 1.40
C ALA A 16 -4.30 -11.47 2.08
N GLY A 17 -4.70 -11.23 3.34
CA GLY A 17 -5.51 -12.19 4.09
C GLY A 17 -6.86 -12.48 3.44
N ASN A 18 -7.50 -11.49 2.83
CA ASN A 18 -8.76 -11.69 2.10
C ASN A 18 -8.56 -12.54 0.83
N VAL A 19 -7.42 -12.39 0.13
CA VAL A 19 -7.06 -13.26 -1.00
C VAL A 19 -6.93 -14.71 -0.52
N LEU A 20 -6.11 -14.95 0.51
CA LEU A 20 -5.90 -16.28 1.06
C LEU A 20 -7.21 -16.91 1.56
N ALA A 21 -8.03 -16.16 2.30
CA ALA A 21 -9.32 -16.64 2.78
C ALA A 21 -10.24 -17.06 1.63
N ALA A 22 -10.31 -16.24 0.57
CA ALA A 22 -11.13 -16.54 -0.60
C ALA A 22 -10.61 -17.76 -1.37
N ARG A 23 -9.29 -17.84 -1.60
CA ARG A 23 -8.68 -18.91 -2.41
C ARG A 23 -8.65 -20.25 -1.70
N LEU A 24 -8.29 -20.29 -0.41
CA LEU A 24 -8.22 -21.54 0.34
C LEU A 24 -9.59 -22.17 0.55
N THR A 25 -10.63 -21.36 0.73
CA THR A 25 -12.01 -21.87 0.91
C THR A 25 -12.74 -22.21 -0.38
N GLU A 26 -12.10 -22.10 -1.56
CA GLU A 26 -12.60 -22.71 -2.81
C GLU A 26 -12.65 -24.23 -2.68
N ASP A 27 -11.71 -24.82 -1.95
CA ASP A 27 -11.75 -26.22 -1.54
C ASP A 27 -12.71 -26.37 -0.36
N LYS A 28 -13.83 -27.07 -0.58
CA LYS A 28 -14.92 -27.21 0.40
C LYS A 28 -14.53 -27.97 1.67
N ASP A 29 -13.51 -28.80 1.58
CA ASP A 29 -13.00 -29.61 2.69
C ASP A 29 -11.94 -28.86 3.52
N THR A 30 -11.50 -27.70 3.06
CA THR A 30 -10.53 -26.84 3.75
C THR A 30 -11.23 -25.81 4.61
N THR A 31 -11.08 -25.91 5.94
CA THR A 31 -11.66 -24.99 6.91
C THR A 31 -10.69 -23.85 7.26
N VAL A 32 -11.20 -22.60 7.26
CA VAL A 32 -10.39 -21.40 7.52
C VAL A 32 -11.02 -20.55 8.60
N LEU A 33 -10.20 -20.13 9.58
CA LEU A 33 -10.51 -19.04 10.50
C LEU A 33 -9.78 -17.77 10.07
N LEU A 34 -10.52 -16.70 9.80
CA LEU A 34 -10.00 -15.37 9.50
C LEU A 34 -10.20 -14.45 10.70
N LEU A 35 -9.10 -13.95 11.30
CA LEU A 35 -9.09 -13.02 12.43
C LEU A 35 -8.83 -11.60 11.95
N GLU A 36 -9.66 -10.65 12.37
CA GLU A 36 -9.50 -9.21 12.08
C GLU A 36 -9.69 -8.38 13.35
N ALA A 37 -8.72 -7.52 13.65
CA ALA A 37 -8.75 -6.67 14.84
C ALA A 37 -9.80 -5.54 14.76
N GLY A 38 -10.11 -5.08 13.54
CA GLY A 38 -11.11 -4.06 13.31
C GLY A 38 -12.52 -4.62 13.08
N GLY A 39 -13.42 -3.74 12.68
CA GLY A 39 -14.83 -4.06 12.41
C GLY A 39 -15.09 -4.56 10.98
N PRO A 40 -16.35 -4.86 10.67
CA PRO A 40 -16.75 -5.24 9.32
C PRO A 40 -16.66 -4.08 8.31
N ASP A 41 -16.68 -4.42 7.01
CA ASP A 41 -16.87 -3.42 5.95
C ASP A 41 -18.34 -2.96 5.92
N TYR A 42 -18.59 -1.76 6.44
CA TYR A 42 -19.92 -1.17 6.52
C TYR A 42 -20.33 -0.59 5.15
N ARG A 43 -21.14 -1.31 4.40
CA ARG A 43 -21.52 -1.00 3.01
C ARG A 43 -22.26 0.32 2.80
N LEU A 44 -22.84 0.89 3.86
CA LEU A 44 -23.53 2.17 3.84
C LEU A 44 -22.68 3.34 4.35
N ASP A 45 -21.48 3.06 4.88
CA ASP A 45 -20.60 4.10 5.36
C ASP A 45 -19.84 4.74 4.19
N PHE A 46 -20.25 5.95 3.79
CA PHE A 46 -19.65 6.67 2.66
C PHE A 46 -18.13 6.87 2.83
N ARG A 47 -17.63 6.94 4.06
CA ARG A 47 -16.20 7.19 4.36
C ARG A 47 -15.29 6.12 3.76
N THR A 48 -15.76 4.87 3.70
CA THR A 48 -15.01 3.74 3.13
C THR A 48 -15.51 3.34 1.74
N GLN A 49 -16.69 3.80 1.32
CA GLN A 49 -17.32 3.38 0.08
C GLN A 49 -17.19 4.41 -1.06
N MET A 50 -17.23 5.71 -0.73
CA MET A 50 -17.17 6.80 -1.71
C MET A 50 -15.71 7.15 -2.02
N PRO A 51 -15.25 7.04 -3.28
CA PRO A 51 -13.85 7.31 -3.62
C PRO A 51 -13.35 8.69 -3.22
N ALA A 52 -14.13 9.74 -3.45
CA ALA A 52 -13.75 11.11 -3.08
C ALA A 52 -13.62 11.34 -1.55
N ALA A 53 -14.16 10.43 -0.73
CA ALA A 53 -14.11 10.51 0.72
C ALA A 53 -12.80 9.95 1.33
N LEU A 54 -11.76 9.75 0.54
CA LEU A 54 -10.53 9.02 0.93
C LEU A 54 -9.81 9.59 2.17
N ALA A 55 -9.94 10.86 2.48
CA ALA A 55 -9.35 11.47 3.67
C ALA A 55 -10.11 11.15 4.98
N TYR A 56 -11.43 10.90 4.90
CA TYR A 56 -12.26 10.69 6.10
C TYR A 56 -11.90 9.44 6.92
N PRO A 57 -11.61 8.25 6.33
CA PRO A 57 -11.29 7.07 7.12
C PRO A 57 -9.90 7.16 7.78
N LEU A 58 -9.02 8.06 7.34
CA LEU A 58 -7.75 8.35 7.99
C LEU A 58 -7.96 9.16 9.29
N GLN A 59 -9.04 9.92 9.37
CA GLN A 59 -9.35 10.70 10.56
C GLN A 59 -9.95 9.81 11.66
N GLY A 60 -9.33 9.80 12.82
CA GLY A 60 -9.78 8.99 13.97
C GLY A 60 -9.37 7.53 13.91
N ARG A 61 -9.93 6.70 14.80
CA ARG A 61 -9.47 5.32 15.07
C ARG A 61 -10.46 4.23 14.66
N ARG A 62 -11.55 4.56 14.00
CA ARG A 62 -12.56 3.56 13.62
C ARG A 62 -12.07 2.62 12.52
N TYR A 63 -11.44 3.19 11.49
CA TYR A 63 -10.94 2.48 10.31
C TYR A 63 -9.41 2.57 10.19
N ASN A 64 -8.76 3.28 11.11
CA ASN A 64 -7.34 3.56 11.10
C ASN A 64 -6.71 3.15 12.42
N TRP A 65 -5.59 2.43 12.38
CA TRP A 65 -4.76 2.18 13.56
C TRP A 65 -4.18 3.47 14.12
N ALA A 66 -4.01 4.50 13.28
CA ALA A 66 -3.45 5.80 13.63
C ALA A 66 -2.07 5.65 14.31
N TYR A 67 -1.18 4.86 13.70
CA TYR A 67 0.19 4.76 14.15
C TYR A 67 0.92 6.09 13.97
N LEU A 68 1.87 6.36 14.86
CA LEU A 68 2.83 7.46 14.76
C LEU A 68 4.24 6.87 14.80
N THR A 69 5.14 7.43 14.01
CA THR A 69 6.56 7.06 14.06
C THR A 69 7.19 7.48 15.39
N ASP A 70 8.31 6.89 15.73
CA ASP A 70 9.23 7.53 16.66
C ASP A 70 9.76 8.83 16.03
N PRO A 71 10.44 9.71 16.78
CA PRO A 71 11.07 10.89 16.18
C PRO A 71 12.02 10.49 15.06
N GLU A 72 11.77 11.02 13.85
CA GLU A 72 12.61 10.75 12.66
C GLU A 72 13.84 11.66 12.67
N PRO A 73 15.06 11.11 12.83
CA PRO A 73 16.23 11.91 13.15
C PRO A 73 16.60 12.96 12.09
N HIS A 74 16.41 12.59 10.81
CA HIS A 74 16.75 13.46 9.68
C HIS A 74 15.59 14.37 9.23
N MET A 75 14.41 14.26 9.89
CA MET A 75 13.20 15.02 9.61
C MET A 75 12.86 15.96 10.79
N ASN A 76 13.84 16.65 11.34
CA ASN A 76 13.69 17.56 12.49
C ASN A 76 13.05 16.90 13.73
N ASN A 77 13.28 15.60 13.92
CA ASN A 77 12.66 14.77 14.96
C ASN A 77 11.12 14.83 14.96
N ARG A 78 10.51 15.05 13.80
CA ARG A 78 9.06 14.96 13.63
C ARG A 78 8.59 13.55 13.90
N ARG A 79 7.42 13.44 14.54
CA ARG A 79 6.64 12.20 14.56
C ARG A 79 5.64 12.26 13.42
N MET A 80 5.75 11.33 12.51
CA MET A 80 4.95 11.31 11.29
C MET A 80 3.80 10.31 11.44
N GLU A 81 2.65 10.65 10.89
CA GLU A 81 1.52 9.73 10.86
C GLU A 81 1.83 8.54 9.92
N CYS A 82 1.48 7.33 10.35
CA CYS A 82 1.56 6.12 9.54
C CYS A 82 0.22 5.38 9.62
N GLY A 83 -0.80 5.91 8.96
CA GLY A 83 -2.15 5.36 8.93
C GLY A 83 -2.19 3.99 8.30
N ARG A 84 -2.82 3.01 8.98
CA ARG A 84 -3.05 1.65 8.47
C ARG A 84 -4.50 1.25 8.69
N GLY A 85 -5.08 0.59 7.69
CA GLY A 85 -6.47 0.17 7.77
C GLY A 85 -6.74 -0.83 8.89
N LYS A 86 -7.86 -0.64 9.59
CA LYS A 86 -8.36 -1.46 10.69
C LYS A 86 -9.79 -1.89 10.40
N GLY A 87 -9.97 -3.11 9.92
CA GLY A 87 -11.26 -3.66 9.51
C GLY A 87 -11.15 -4.61 8.33
N LEU A 88 -12.27 -5.25 7.96
CA LEU A 88 -12.33 -6.11 6.78
C LEU A 88 -11.98 -5.31 5.52
N GLY A 89 -10.87 -5.67 4.89
CA GLY A 89 -10.23 -4.95 3.80
C GLY A 89 -8.87 -4.35 4.16
N GLY A 90 -8.57 -4.18 5.46
CA GLY A 90 -7.32 -3.59 5.93
C GLY A 90 -7.05 -2.24 5.25
N SER A 91 -5.80 -2.00 4.82
CA SER A 91 -5.43 -0.74 4.16
C SER A 91 -6.12 -0.52 2.81
N SER A 92 -6.61 -1.57 2.11
CA SER A 92 -7.43 -1.39 0.91
C SER A 92 -8.79 -0.71 1.18
N LEU A 93 -9.24 -0.71 2.46
CA LEU A 93 -10.45 -0.02 2.88
C LEU A 93 -10.27 1.50 2.98
N ILE A 94 -9.04 1.99 3.17
CA ILE A 94 -8.75 3.40 3.45
C ILE A 94 -7.71 4.04 2.51
N ASN A 95 -7.13 3.30 1.58
CA ASN A 95 -6.09 3.80 0.65
C ASN A 95 -6.65 4.80 -0.38
N GLY A 96 -5.75 5.47 -1.11
CA GLY A 96 -6.09 6.39 -2.21
C GLY A 96 -6.60 5.72 -3.49
N MET A 97 -6.73 4.41 -3.52
CA MET A 97 -7.21 3.61 -4.66
C MET A 97 -6.37 3.69 -5.95
N CYS A 98 -5.21 4.33 -5.96
CA CYS A 98 -4.32 4.29 -7.11
C CYS A 98 -3.89 2.83 -7.36
N TYR A 99 -4.09 2.35 -8.59
CA TYR A 99 -3.74 0.99 -8.99
C TYR A 99 -2.46 1.02 -9.81
N ILE A 100 -1.35 0.74 -9.16
CA ILE A 100 -0.01 0.64 -9.75
C ILE A 100 0.59 -0.70 -9.32
N ARG A 101 1.33 -1.34 -10.23
CA ARG A 101 1.92 -2.67 -10.02
C ARG A 101 3.42 -2.66 -9.69
N GLY A 102 4.04 -1.49 -9.68
CA GLY A 102 5.48 -1.34 -9.70
C GLY A 102 6.06 -1.41 -11.11
N ASN A 103 7.36 -1.22 -11.24
CA ASN A 103 8.07 -1.39 -12.49
C ASN A 103 8.44 -2.87 -12.71
N ALA A 104 8.51 -3.32 -13.97
CA ALA A 104 8.95 -4.68 -14.26
C ALA A 104 10.36 -4.96 -13.69
N MET A 105 11.25 -3.96 -13.74
CA MET A 105 12.61 -4.06 -13.23
C MET A 105 12.69 -4.26 -11.70
N ASP A 106 11.68 -3.85 -10.93
CA ASP A 106 11.62 -4.15 -9.49
C ASP A 106 11.55 -5.66 -9.27
N LEU A 107 10.72 -6.35 -10.05
CA LEU A 107 10.54 -7.81 -9.96
C LEU A 107 11.73 -8.56 -10.57
N GLU A 108 12.32 -8.05 -11.66
CA GLU A 108 13.58 -8.58 -12.17
C GLU A 108 14.68 -8.48 -11.09
N GLN A 109 14.78 -7.36 -10.38
CA GLN A 109 15.71 -7.21 -9.26
C GLN A 109 15.39 -8.20 -8.12
N TRP A 110 14.10 -8.42 -7.77
CA TRP A 110 13.75 -9.42 -6.76
C TRP A 110 14.24 -10.82 -7.16
N SER A 111 14.11 -11.19 -8.45
CA SER A 111 14.49 -12.50 -8.94
C SER A 111 16.01 -12.75 -8.92
N THR A 112 16.83 -11.72 -8.77
CA THR A 112 18.29 -11.88 -8.61
C THR A 112 18.70 -12.34 -7.21
N HIS A 113 17.81 -12.22 -6.21
CA HIS A 113 18.07 -12.69 -4.87
C HIS A 113 17.95 -14.21 -4.80
N LYS A 114 18.89 -14.84 -4.11
CA LYS A 114 18.90 -16.30 -3.93
C LYS A 114 17.60 -16.78 -3.29
N GLY A 115 16.99 -17.82 -3.89
CA GLY A 115 15.70 -18.39 -3.49
C GLY A 115 14.47 -17.64 -4.00
N LEU A 116 14.67 -16.59 -4.80
CA LEU A 116 13.60 -15.77 -5.38
C LEU A 116 13.58 -15.81 -6.93
N GLU A 117 14.25 -16.76 -7.55
CA GLU A 117 14.41 -16.85 -9.01
C GLU A 117 13.05 -16.93 -9.76
N ASN A 118 12.01 -17.37 -9.07
CA ASN A 118 10.64 -17.44 -9.61
C ASN A 118 9.78 -16.20 -9.30
N TRP A 119 10.39 -15.08 -8.93
CA TRP A 119 9.73 -13.80 -8.68
C TRP A 119 10.03 -12.74 -9.75
N SER A 120 10.46 -13.14 -10.94
CA SER A 120 10.65 -12.23 -12.09
C SER A 120 9.31 -11.64 -12.55
N TYR A 121 9.36 -10.58 -13.36
CA TYR A 121 8.16 -9.99 -13.95
C TYR A 121 7.34 -11.02 -14.75
N ALA A 122 8.02 -11.85 -15.54
CA ALA A 122 7.38 -12.91 -16.29
C ALA A 122 6.61 -13.91 -15.42
N ASP A 123 7.12 -14.21 -14.21
CA ASP A 123 6.48 -15.12 -13.26
C ASP A 123 5.34 -14.45 -12.48
N CYS A 124 5.37 -13.14 -12.32
CA CYS A 124 4.42 -12.38 -11.47
C CYS A 124 3.26 -11.77 -12.26
N LEU A 125 3.48 -11.37 -13.52
CA LEU A 125 2.44 -10.75 -14.36
C LEU A 125 1.15 -11.58 -14.47
N PRO A 126 1.19 -12.93 -14.62
CA PRO A 126 -0.01 -13.74 -14.65
C PRO A 126 -0.86 -13.64 -13.38
N TYR A 127 -0.24 -13.42 -12.21
CA TYR A 127 -0.94 -13.26 -10.93
C TYR A 127 -1.54 -11.87 -10.75
N TYR A 128 -0.93 -10.81 -11.30
CA TYR A 128 -1.56 -9.51 -11.41
C TYR A 128 -2.82 -9.58 -12.27
N LYS A 129 -2.72 -10.23 -13.44
CA LYS A 129 -3.87 -10.44 -14.36
C LYS A 129 -4.97 -11.26 -13.70
N LYS A 130 -4.64 -12.33 -12.98
CA LYS A 130 -5.57 -13.17 -12.23
C LYS A 130 -6.36 -12.39 -11.17
N ALA A 131 -5.76 -11.32 -10.61
CA ALA A 131 -6.35 -10.55 -9.53
C ALA A 131 -7.34 -9.48 -9.98
N GLU A 132 -7.26 -9.00 -11.23
CA GLU A 132 -8.00 -7.81 -11.67
C GLU A 132 -9.06 -8.07 -12.74
N THR A 133 -10.05 -7.19 -12.75
CA THR A 133 -10.95 -6.96 -13.89
C THR A 133 -10.84 -5.49 -14.28
N ARG A 134 -10.17 -5.21 -15.41
CA ARG A 134 -10.06 -3.86 -15.96
C ARG A 134 -11.29 -3.50 -16.77
N ASP A 135 -11.86 -2.31 -16.57
CA ASP A 135 -13.13 -1.91 -17.17
C ASP A 135 -13.10 -1.69 -18.69
N ILE A 136 -11.90 -1.50 -19.26
CA ILE A 136 -11.65 -1.38 -20.70
C ILE A 136 -11.21 -2.71 -21.35
N GLY A 137 -11.26 -3.82 -20.60
CA GLY A 137 -10.92 -5.17 -21.06
C GLY A 137 -9.49 -5.60 -20.76
N GLY A 138 -9.25 -6.91 -20.93
CA GLY A 138 -7.95 -7.54 -20.77
C GLY A 138 -7.06 -7.42 -22.01
N ASN A 139 -5.74 -7.57 -21.79
CA ASN A 139 -4.73 -7.61 -22.85
C ASN A 139 -3.50 -8.40 -22.38
N ASP A 140 -2.35 -8.25 -23.03
CA ASP A 140 -1.12 -8.93 -22.62
C ASP A 140 -0.69 -8.58 -21.18
N TYR A 141 -1.03 -7.36 -20.72
CA TYR A 141 -0.67 -6.85 -19.39
C TYR A 141 -1.83 -6.92 -18.38
N HIS A 142 -3.07 -6.92 -18.81
CA HIS A 142 -4.24 -6.76 -17.96
C HIS A 142 -5.18 -7.96 -17.97
N GLY A 143 -5.83 -8.19 -16.82
CA GLY A 143 -6.91 -9.17 -16.66
C GLY A 143 -8.31 -8.55 -16.82
N ASP A 144 -9.30 -9.41 -17.06
CA ASP A 144 -10.70 -9.03 -17.29
C ASP A 144 -11.71 -9.83 -16.45
N SER A 145 -11.22 -10.71 -15.56
CA SER A 145 -12.06 -11.68 -14.84
C SER A 145 -11.66 -11.86 -13.36
N GLY A 146 -10.72 -11.06 -12.87
CA GLY A 146 -10.28 -11.12 -11.47
C GLY A 146 -11.18 -10.37 -10.50
N PRO A 147 -11.04 -10.61 -9.19
CA PRO A 147 -11.92 -10.07 -8.17
C PRO A 147 -11.85 -8.55 -7.97
N VAL A 148 -10.71 -7.92 -8.28
CA VAL A 148 -10.51 -6.48 -8.08
C VAL A 148 -10.96 -5.71 -9.31
N SER A 149 -11.99 -4.87 -9.16
CA SER A 149 -12.38 -3.95 -10.24
C SER A 149 -11.37 -2.81 -10.35
N VAL A 150 -10.84 -2.63 -11.56
CA VAL A 150 -9.91 -1.57 -11.93
C VAL A 150 -10.55 -0.69 -12.99
N ALA A 151 -10.68 0.60 -12.72
CA ALA A 151 -11.24 1.58 -13.62
C ALA A 151 -10.15 2.47 -14.21
N THR A 152 -10.10 2.56 -15.52
CA THR A 152 -9.22 3.48 -16.25
C THR A 152 -9.93 4.83 -16.44
N PRO A 153 -9.28 5.97 -16.14
CA PRO A 153 -9.88 7.27 -16.36
C PRO A 153 -10.22 7.48 -17.84
N LYS A 154 -11.49 7.81 -18.13
CA LYS A 154 -11.94 8.13 -19.50
C LYS A 154 -11.72 9.62 -19.75
N ASN A 155 -10.67 9.97 -20.50
CA ASN A 155 -10.39 11.33 -21.00
C ASN A 155 -10.44 12.44 -19.94
N GLY A 156 -9.98 12.17 -18.74
CA GLY A 156 -9.83 13.13 -17.63
C GLY A 156 -11.04 14.05 -17.45
N ASN A 157 -11.83 13.83 -16.44
CA ASN A 157 -13.01 14.65 -16.14
C ASN A 157 -12.66 16.13 -15.81
N ASN A 158 -11.37 16.49 -15.77
CA ASN A 158 -10.89 17.82 -15.47
C ASN A 158 -9.74 18.21 -16.42
N VAL A 159 -9.84 19.40 -16.99
CA VAL A 159 -8.84 19.94 -17.94
C VAL A 159 -7.42 20.02 -17.34
N LEU A 160 -7.29 20.15 -16.03
CA LEU A 160 -6.00 20.20 -15.36
C LEU A 160 -5.23 18.88 -15.47
N PHE A 161 -5.91 17.72 -15.51
CA PHE A 161 -5.21 16.45 -15.74
C PHE A 161 -4.54 16.41 -17.10
N HIS A 162 -5.25 16.85 -18.16
CA HIS A 162 -4.68 16.95 -19.50
C HIS A 162 -3.52 17.92 -19.55
N ALA A 163 -3.70 19.10 -18.95
CA ALA A 163 -2.65 20.12 -18.93
C ALA A 163 -1.41 19.65 -18.19
N MET A 164 -1.55 18.92 -17.06
CA MET A 164 -0.41 18.40 -16.31
C MET A 164 0.32 17.27 -17.04
N VAL A 165 -0.42 16.35 -17.70
CA VAL A 165 0.20 15.31 -18.54
C VAL A 165 0.92 15.93 -19.73
N GLU A 166 0.28 16.89 -20.44
CA GLU A 166 0.89 17.58 -21.56
C GLU A 166 2.13 18.39 -21.16
N ALA A 167 2.10 19.02 -19.99
CA ALA A 167 3.25 19.73 -19.45
C ALA A 167 4.45 18.78 -19.20
N GLY A 168 4.19 17.57 -18.71
CA GLY A 168 5.22 16.54 -18.59
C GLY A 168 5.85 16.17 -19.95
N VAL A 169 5.01 16.05 -20.99
CA VAL A 169 5.46 15.76 -22.36
C VAL A 169 6.27 16.93 -22.92
N GLN A 170 5.82 18.16 -22.71
CA GLN A 170 6.54 19.37 -23.15
C GLN A 170 7.88 19.57 -22.43
N ALA A 171 8.00 19.03 -21.21
CA ALA A 171 9.27 18.99 -20.48
C ALA A 171 10.22 17.87 -20.96
N GLY A 172 9.85 17.11 -22.01
CA GLY A 172 10.70 16.09 -22.64
C GLY A 172 10.47 14.66 -22.14
N TYR A 173 9.51 14.42 -21.25
CA TYR A 173 9.18 13.08 -20.78
C TYR A 173 8.20 12.35 -21.71
N PRO A 174 8.26 11.01 -21.79
CA PRO A 174 7.33 10.26 -22.64
C PRO A 174 5.87 10.46 -22.21
N ARG A 175 4.95 10.34 -23.17
CA ARG A 175 3.55 10.04 -22.89
C ARG A 175 3.38 8.52 -22.79
N THR A 176 2.64 8.05 -21.80
CA THR A 176 2.21 6.66 -21.74
C THR A 176 0.69 6.61 -21.60
N ASP A 177 0.06 5.64 -22.28
CA ASP A 177 -1.38 5.41 -22.18
C ASP A 177 -1.70 4.40 -21.06
N ASP A 178 -0.68 3.76 -20.48
CA ASP A 178 -0.84 2.72 -19.49
C ASP A 178 0.39 2.60 -18.57
N LEU A 179 0.26 3.12 -17.35
CA LEU A 179 1.32 3.05 -16.32
C LEU A 179 1.56 1.63 -15.77
N ASN A 180 0.72 0.65 -16.13
CA ASN A 180 0.85 -0.76 -15.76
C ASN A 180 1.11 -1.68 -16.95
N GLY A 181 1.31 -1.09 -18.15
CA GLY A 181 1.52 -1.80 -19.41
C GLY A 181 2.99 -1.98 -19.77
N TYR A 182 3.26 -1.90 -21.09
CA TYR A 182 4.61 -2.05 -21.63
C TYR A 182 5.63 -1.06 -21.05
N GLN A 183 5.24 0.22 -20.94
CA GLN A 183 6.11 1.30 -20.48
C GLN A 183 5.47 2.07 -19.33
N GLN A 184 6.03 1.93 -18.14
CA GLN A 184 5.63 2.71 -16.98
C GLN A 184 6.19 4.15 -17.05
N GLU A 185 7.40 4.33 -17.60
CA GLU A 185 8.05 5.64 -17.68
C GLU A 185 7.25 6.60 -18.54
N GLY A 186 6.93 7.77 -18.00
CA GLY A 186 6.19 8.83 -18.68
C GLY A 186 4.99 9.31 -17.87
N PHE A 187 4.20 10.19 -18.50
CA PHE A 187 2.98 10.76 -17.93
C PHE A 187 1.74 10.25 -18.66
N GLY A 188 0.68 9.95 -17.91
CA GLY A 188 -0.54 9.40 -18.49
C GLY A 188 -1.66 9.19 -17.47
N PRO A 189 -2.73 8.46 -17.87
CA PRO A 189 -3.83 8.11 -17.00
C PRO A 189 -3.38 7.16 -15.91
N MET A 190 -3.96 7.31 -14.71
CA MET A 190 -3.70 6.45 -13.57
C MET A 190 -4.93 5.59 -13.25
N ASP A 191 -4.79 4.29 -13.39
CA ASP A 191 -5.82 3.32 -13.04
C ASP A 191 -6.15 3.37 -11.54
N ARG A 192 -7.38 3.02 -11.19
CA ARG A 192 -7.88 3.09 -9.81
C ARG A 192 -8.76 1.91 -9.45
N THR A 193 -8.69 1.45 -8.20
CA THR A 193 -9.52 0.37 -7.67
C THR A 193 -10.92 0.89 -7.33
N VAL A 194 -11.73 1.09 -8.37
CA VAL A 194 -13.11 1.57 -8.30
C VAL A 194 -14.03 0.65 -9.13
N THR A 195 -15.19 0.30 -8.57
CA THR A 195 -16.17 -0.55 -9.25
C THR A 195 -16.92 0.25 -10.33
N PRO A 196 -17.58 -0.42 -11.30
CA PRO A 196 -18.42 0.25 -12.29
C PRO A 196 -19.57 1.10 -11.69
N LYS A 197 -19.91 0.85 -10.42
CA LYS A 197 -20.91 1.62 -9.66
C LYS A 197 -20.28 2.77 -8.85
N GLY A 198 -19.09 3.23 -9.19
CA GLY A 198 -18.43 4.35 -8.53
C GLY A 198 -18.11 4.13 -7.04
N ARG A 199 -17.85 2.89 -6.63
CA ARG A 199 -17.52 2.56 -5.25
C ARG A 199 -16.12 2.00 -5.15
N ARG A 200 -15.44 2.21 -4.01
CA ARG A 200 -14.14 1.60 -3.71
C ARG A 200 -14.18 0.09 -3.94
N SER A 201 -13.22 -0.45 -4.68
CA SER A 201 -12.98 -1.88 -4.85
C SER A 201 -11.91 -2.36 -3.86
N SER A 202 -12.27 -2.42 -2.56
CA SER A 202 -11.39 -3.00 -1.54
C SER A 202 -11.31 -4.53 -1.69
N THR A 203 -10.32 -5.18 -1.08
CA THR A 203 -10.21 -6.65 -1.09
C THR A 203 -11.36 -7.34 -0.33
N ALA A 204 -12.00 -6.64 0.62
CA ALA A 204 -13.24 -7.15 1.22
C ALA A 204 -14.36 -7.23 0.19
N ARG A 205 -14.47 -6.23 -0.69
CA ARG A 205 -15.48 -6.21 -1.76
C ARG A 205 -15.13 -7.16 -2.91
N GLY A 206 -13.87 -7.25 -3.29
CA GLY A 206 -13.42 -8.15 -4.36
C GLY A 206 -13.40 -9.60 -3.88
N TYR A 207 -12.49 -9.93 -2.99
CA TYR A 207 -12.22 -11.30 -2.59
C TYR A 207 -13.16 -11.84 -1.51
N LEU A 208 -13.32 -11.11 -0.40
CA LEU A 208 -14.06 -11.65 0.73
C LEU A 208 -15.56 -11.83 0.43
N ASP A 209 -16.14 -10.95 -0.40
CA ASP A 209 -17.55 -11.12 -0.84
C ASP A 209 -17.77 -12.39 -1.65
N MET A 210 -16.76 -12.85 -2.41
CA MET A 210 -16.83 -14.13 -3.14
C MET A 210 -16.86 -15.34 -2.20
N ALA A 211 -16.25 -15.22 -1.01
CA ALA A 211 -16.14 -16.29 -0.04
C ALA A 211 -17.14 -16.18 1.10
N LYS A 212 -17.72 -15.00 1.32
CA LYS A 212 -18.68 -14.73 2.36
C LYS A 212 -19.91 -15.62 2.21
N GLY A 213 -20.22 -16.37 3.27
CA GLY A 213 -21.31 -17.34 3.26
C GLY A 213 -20.89 -18.78 2.93
N ARG A 214 -19.62 -19.03 2.59
CA ARG A 214 -19.10 -20.40 2.51
C ARG A 214 -19.08 -21.02 3.92
N PRO A 215 -19.58 -22.26 4.10
CA PRO A 215 -19.67 -22.89 5.43
C PRO A 215 -18.30 -23.20 6.04
N ASN A 216 -17.26 -23.30 5.22
CA ASN A 216 -15.90 -23.60 5.61
C ASN A 216 -15.04 -22.34 5.90
N LEU A 217 -15.63 -21.12 5.86
CA LEU A 217 -14.99 -19.88 6.26
C LEU A 217 -15.63 -19.29 7.52
N THR A 218 -14.87 -19.19 8.59
CA THR A 218 -15.26 -18.46 9.81
C THR A 218 -14.53 -17.12 9.86
N ILE A 219 -15.25 -16.01 9.96
CA ILE A 219 -14.70 -14.67 10.07
C ILE A 219 -15.00 -14.11 11.45
N LEU A 220 -13.97 -13.70 12.18
CA LEU A 220 -14.10 -13.01 13.47
C LEU A 220 -13.52 -11.59 13.34
N THR A 221 -14.40 -10.61 13.52
CA THR A 221 -14.01 -9.18 13.63
C THR A 221 -13.88 -8.79 15.09
N HIS A 222 -13.21 -7.66 15.36
CA HIS A 222 -12.84 -7.21 16.70
C HIS A 222 -12.03 -8.28 17.47
N ALA A 223 -11.26 -9.09 16.74
CA ALA A 223 -10.42 -10.17 17.24
C ALA A 223 -8.94 -9.78 17.10
N THR A 224 -8.38 -9.20 18.16
CA THR A 224 -6.96 -8.79 18.19
C THR A 224 -6.09 -9.99 18.53
N THR A 225 -5.20 -10.36 17.63
CA THR A 225 -4.24 -11.44 17.88
C THR A 225 -3.24 -11.03 18.96
N ASN A 226 -3.18 -11.85 20.03
CA ASN A 226 -2.19 -11.68 21.09
C ASN A 226 -0.86 -12.29 20.66
N LYS A 227 -0.81 -13.59 20.41
CA LYS A 227 0.40 -14.31 19.98
C LYS A 227 0.08 -15.60 19.24
N ILE A 228 1.07 -16.11 18.50
CA ILE A 228 1.10 -17.44 17.94
C ILE A 228 1.62 -18.40 19.03
N LEU A 229 1.01 -19.56 19.15
CA LEU A 229 1.37 -20.59 20.13
C LEU A 229 2.30 -21.61 19.47
N PHE A 230 3.37 -21.98 20.17
CA PHE A 230 4.35 -22.92 19.67
C PHE A 230 4.54 -24.11 20.61
N ASN A 231 4.79 -25.27 20.01
CA ASN A 231 5.44 -26.40 20.65
C ASN A 231 6.84 -26.54 20.04
N GLN A 232 7.86 -26.15 20.78
CA GLN A 232 9.21 -25.92 20.25
C GLN A 232 9.16 -24.94 19.05
N LYS A 233 9.58 -25.36 17.85
CA LYS A 233 9.56 -24.57 16.61
C LYS A 233 8.34 -24.86 15.70
N GLN A 234 7.39 -25.64 16.17
CA GLN A 234 6.13 -25.93 15.48
C GLN A 234 5.04 -24.99 15.97
N ALA A 235 4.46 -24.18 15.10
CA ALA A 235 3.24 -23.45 15.41
C ALA A 235 2.08 -24.43 15.60
N ILE A 236 1.24 -24.22 16.64
CA ILE A 236 0.16 -25.11 16.99
C ILE A 236 -1.20 -24.41 17.15
N GLY A 237 -1.22 -23.08 17.26
CA GLY A 237 -2.44 -22.31 17.46
C GLY A 237 -2.19 -20.82 17.54
N VAL A 238 -3.26 -20.09 17.80
CA VAL A 238 -3.26 -18.64 17.96
C VAL A 238 -4.07 -18.27 19.19
N GLU A 239 -3.55 -17.33 19.96
CA GLU A 239 -4.23 -16.69 21.08
C GLU A 239 -4.69 -15.30 20.63
N TYR A 240 -5.97 -14.97 20.86
CA TYR A 240 -6.57 -13.72 20.44
C TYR A 240 -7.60 -13.20 21.45
N ILE A 241 -7.88 -11.92 21.44
CA ILE A 241 -8.77 -11.23 22.36
C ILE A 241 -9.96 -10.69 21.55
N ILE A 242 -11.18 -10.98 22.00
CA ILE A 242 -12.40 -10.43 21.40
C ILE A 242 -12.79 -9.14 22.12
N GLY A 243 -12.89 -8.07 21.33
CA GLY A 243 -13.18 -6.72 21.87
C GLY A 243 -11.97 -6.08 22.51
N ALA A 244 -12.20 -5.23 23.52
CA ALA A 244 -11.16 -4.48 24.24
C ALA A 244 -10.82 -5.07 25.62
N ASP A 245 -11.58 -6.04 26.10
CA ASP A 245 -11.36 -6.68 27.40
C ASP A 245 -10.30 -7.77 27.28
N GLN A 246 -9.13 -7.53 27.83
CA GLN A 246 -8.00 -8.47 27.82
C GLN A 246 -8.32 -9.80 28.52
N ASN A 247 -9.32 -9.83 29.40
CA ASN A 247 -9.77 -11.06 30.04
C ASN A 247 -10.55 -11.97 29.08
N ASN A 248 -11.03 -11.45 27.94
CA ASN A 248 -11.73 -12.23 26.91
C ASN A 248 -10.74 -12.91 25.95
N LEU A 249 -9.78 -13.61 26.54
CA LEU A 249 -8.74 -14.34 25.82
C LEU A 249 -9.29 -15.66 25.30
N GLN A 250 -9.13 -15.87 23.99
CA GLN A 250 -9.56 -17.07 23.28
C GLN A 250 -8.38 -17.76 22.61
N ARG A 251 -8.56 -19.05 22.27
CA ARG A 251 -7.57 -19.85 21.54
C ARG A 251 -8.23 -20.59 20.39
N ALA A 252 -7.51 -20.70 19.28
CA ALA A 252 -7.85 -21.59 18.17
C ALA A 252 -6.61 -22.41 17.79
N LEU A 253 -6.85 -23.69 17.44
CA LEU A 253 -5.82 -24.58 16.93
C LEU A 253 -5.98 -24.77 15.42
N PHE A 254 -4.94 -25.26 14.77
CA PHE A 254 -4.97 -25.57 13.35
C PHE A 254 -4.23 -26.88 13.04
N LYS A 255 -4.55 -27.47 11.88
CA LYS A 255 -3.98 -28.76 11.42
C LYS A 255 -2.82 -28.55 10.46
N ARG A 256 -2.84 -27.48 9.66
CA ARG A 256 -1.87 -27.23 8.59
C ARG A 256 -0.95 -26.06 8.90
N GLU A 257 -1.45 -24.79 8.77
CA GLU A 257 -0.60 -23.60 8.94
C GLU A 257 -1.36 -22.42 9.54
N VAL A 258 -0.61 -21.55 10.22
CA VAL A 258 -0.96 -20.14 10.49
C VAL A 258 -0.39 -19.28 9.37
N LEU A 259 -1.23 -18.39 8.81
CA LEU A 259 -0.89 -17.45 7.77
C LEU A 259 -0.97 -16.02 8.33
N LEU A 260 0.18 -15.43 8.60
CA LEU A 260 0.28 -14.10 9.18
C LEU A 260 0.20 -13.05 8.06
N CYS A 261 -0.90 -12.27 8.04
CA CYS A 261 -1.25 -11.30 7.01
C CYS A 261 -1.58 -9.93 7.62
N ALA A 262 -0.92 -9.57 8.73
CA ALA A 262 -1.25 -8.38 9.51
C ALA A 262 -0.58 -7.09 9.00
N GLY A 263 0.17 -7.17 7.89
CA GLY A 263 0.84 -6.04 7.24
C GLY A 263 2.20 -5.70 7.85
N ALA A 264 2.94 -4.79 7.19
CA ALA A 264 4.34 -4.51 7.47
C ALA A 264 4.62 -4.00 8.89
N ILE A 265 3.63 -3.50 9.62
CA ILE A 265 3.79 -3.04 11.00
C ILE A 265 3.41 -4.12 12.00
N ALA A 266 2.24 -4.75 11.83
CA ALA A 266 1.74 -5.66 12.83
C ALA A 266 2.29 -7.09 12.70
N SER A 267 2.68 -7.55 11.50
CA SER A 267 3.26 -8.89 11.31
C SER A 267 4.56 -9.08 12.09
N PRO A 268 5.59 -8.20 11.97
CA PRO A 268 6.77 -8.33 12.81
C PRO A 268 6.47 -8.16 14.29
N GLN A 269 5.52 -7.30 14.68
CA GLN A 269 5.09 -7.13 16.06
C GLN A 269 4.52 -8.42 16.66
N ILE A 270 3.68 -9.14 15.90
CA ILE A 270 3.10 -10.42 16.35
C ILE A 270 4.19 -11.49 16.45
N LEU A 271 5.12 -11.57 15.50
CA LEU A 271 6.26 -12.49 15.57
C LEU A 271 7.11 -12.25 16.82
N GLN A 272 7.51 -11.00 17.07
CA GLN A 272 8.30 -10.63 18.25
C GLN A 272 7.58 -10.99 19.55
N ARG A 273 6.28 -10.65 19.67
CA ARG A 273 5.47 -10.97 20.85
C ARG A 273 5.30 -12.47 21.05
N SER A 274 5.42 -13.26 19.98
CA SER A 274 5.36 -14.72 20.01
C SER A 274 6.70 -15.40 20.25
N GLY A 275 7.78 -14.62 20.50
CA GLY A 275 9.12 -15.15 20.76
C GLY A 275 9.96 -15.44 19.52
N VAL A 276 9.57 -14.92 18.35
CA VAL A 276 10.31 -15.04 17.09
C VAL A 276 10.88 -13.68 16.69
N GLY A 277 12.20 -13.53 16.72
CA GLY A 277 12.89 -12.27 16.46
C GLY A 277 14.29 -12.26 17.06
N GLN A 278 14.95 -11.10 17.08
CA GLN A 278 16.28 -10.94 17.64
C GLN A 278 16.32 -11.33 19.11
N SER A 279 17.07 -12.37 19.46
CA SER A 279 17.06 -12.99 20.81
C SER A 279 17.44 -12.03 21.93
N THR A 280 18.42 -11.15 21.71
CA THR A 280 18.84 -10.14 22.70
C THR A 280 17.73 -9.13 22.99
N PHE A 281 17.04 -8.67 21.96
CA PHE A 281 15.90 -7.76 22.11
C PHE A 281 14.72 -8.45 22.82
N LEU A 282 14.35 -9.68 22.43
CA LEU A 282 13.24 -10.42 23.06
C LEU A 282 13.51 -10.64 24.56
N LYS A 283 14.72 -11.03 24.93
CA LYS A 283 15.13 -11.17 26.33
C LYS A 283 15.04 -9.86 27.11
N SER A 284 15.41 -8.72 26.49
CA SER A 284 15.29 -7.40 27.14
C SER A 284 13.83 -6.98 27.40
N MET A 285 12.89 -7.57 26.64
CA MET A 285 11.45 -7.39 26.80
C MET A 285 10.81 -8.47 27.70
N ASP A 286 11.63 -9.32 28.33
CA ASP A 286 11.17 -10.47 29.12
C ASP A 286 10.21 -11.37 28.32
N ILE A 287 10.56 -11.66 27.06
CA ILE A 287 9.86 -12.57 26.17
C ILE A 287 10.73 -13.81 25.96
N ASP A 288 10.13 -15.01 26.19
CA ASP A 288 10.81 -16.28 25.95
C ASP A 288 11.15 -16.43 24.46
N VAL A 289 12.42 -16.73 24.17
CA VAL A 289 12.88 -16.89 22.79
C VAL A 289 12.51 -18.27 22.27
N VAL A 290 11.61 -18.31 21.32
CA VAL A 290 11.25 -19.53 20.56
C VAL A 290 12.24 -19.76 19.42
N HIS A 291 12.57 -18.67 18.70
CA HIS A 291 13.52 -18.73 17.59
C HIS A 291 14.23 -17.39 17.41
N ASP A 292 15.57 -17.45 17.36
CA ASP A 292 16.39 -16.29 17.02
C ASP A 292 16.34 -16.03 15.52
N LEU A 293 15.70 -14.93 15.11
CA LEU A 293 15.51 -14.54 13.73
C LEU A 293 15.68 -13.01 13.63
N PRO A 294 16.93 -12.53 13.49
CA PRO A 294 17.27 -11.12 13.67
C PRO A 294 16.60 -10.16 12.69
N GLY A 295 16.22 -10.65 11.49
CA GLY A 295 15.56 -9.82 10.47
C GLY A 295 14.12 -9.41 10.78
N VAL A 296 13.48 -10.00 11.80
CA VAL A 296 12.09 -9.66 12.13
C VAL A 296 11.97 -8.22 12.61
N GLY A 297 11.27 -7.41 11.83
CA GLY A 297 11.04 -5.99 12.08
C GLY A 297 12.15 -5.08 11.52
N GLU A 298 13.21 -5.62 10.97
CA GLU A 298 14.30 -4.85 10.33
C GLU A 298 14.00 -4.62 8.83
N ASN A 299 14.81 -3.82 8.15
CA ASN A 299 14.68 -3.50 6.72
C ASN A 299 13.36 -2.79 6.34
N LEU A 300 12.66 -2.15 7.29
CA LEU A 300 11.45 -1.39 7.01
C LEU A 300 11.73 -0.31 5.96
N GLN A 301 10.89 -0.27 4.92
CA GLN A 301 10.96 0.69 3.81
C GLN A 301 9.60 1.33 3.62
N ASP A 302 9.60 2.56 3.12
CA ASP A 302 8.39 3.33 2.79
C ASP A 302 8.70 4.34 1.69
N HIS A 303 7.67 4.86 1.03
CA HIS A 303 7.78 6.01 0.15
C HIS A 303 7.46 7.29 0.91
N LEU A 304 8.33 8.27 0.76
CA LEU A 304 8.14 9.63 1.24
C LEU A 304 7.72 10.50 0.07
N GLU A 305 6.78 11.42 0.28
CA GLU A 305 6.31 12.35 -0.75
C GLU A 305 6.21 13.78 -0.22
N MET A 306 6.15 14.72 -1.14
CA MET A 306 5.90 16.13 -0.85
C MET A 306 4.89 16.70 -1.84
N TYR A 307 4.29 17.86 -1.51
CA TYR A 307 3.30 18.53 -2.34
C TYR A 307 3.86 19.80 -2.95
N LEU A 308 3.89 19.85 -4.30
CA LEU A 308 4.13 21.06 -5.02
C LEU A 308 2.79 21.64 -5.47
N GLN A 309 2.49 22.86 -5.02
CA GLN A 309 1.15 23.45 -5.10
C GLN A 309 1.19 24.78 -5.81
N TYR A 310 0.19 25.00 -6.67
CA TYR A 310 0.04 26.22 -7.47
C TYR A 310 -1.39 26.76 -7.36
N LYS A 311 -1.53 28.11 -7.36
CA LYS A 311 -2.81 28.76 -7.59
C LYS A 311 -3.28 28.47 -9.01
N CYS A 312 -4.59 28.40 -9.19
CA CYS A 312 -5.20 28.24 -10.50
C CYS A 312 -5.85 29.55 -10.95
N LYS A 313 -5.40 30.11 -12.07
CA LYS A 313 -5.94 31.36 -12.63
C LYS A 313 -7.40 31.25 -13.09
N GLN A 314 -7.84 30.04 -13.45
CA GLN A 314 -9.19 29.77 -13.93
C GLN A 314 -10.00 28.96 -12.91
N PRO A 315 -11.34 29.09 -12.86
CA PRO A 315 -12.18 28.39 -11.90
C PRO A 315 -12.48 26.95 -12.33
N VAL A 316 -11.44 26.18 -12.69
CA VAL A 316 -11.53 24.81 -13.23
C VAL A 316 -11.12 23.73 -12.22
N SER A 317 -10.59 24.12 -11.06
CA SER A 317 -10.18 23.17 -10.03
C SER A 317 -11.37 22.65 -9.22
N LEU A 318 -11.16 21.59 -8.42
CA LEU A 318 -12.17 21.02 -7.55
C LEU A 318 -12.41 21.81 -6.25
N TYR A 319 -11.87 23.02 -6.13
CA TYR A 319 -12.09 23.85 -4.94
C TYR A 319 -13.56 24.03 -4.55
N PRO A 320 -14.54 24.21 -5.51
CA PRO A 320 -15.96 24.27 -5.16
C PRO A 320 -16.49 23.00 -4.50
N ALA A 321 -15.94 21.82 -4.84
CA ALA A 321 -16.36 20.55 -4.24
C ALA A 321 -16.01 20.44 -2.73
N LEU A 322 -15.02 21.19 -2.27
CA LEU A 322 -14.63 21.25 -0.86
C LEU A 322 -15.58 22.12 0.00
N LYS A 323 -16.46 22.91 -0.62
CA LYS A 323 -17.44 23.73 0.10
C LYS A 323 -18.55 22.85 0.67
N TRP A 324 -18.80 22.99 1.97
CA TRP A 324 -19.76 22.14 2.68
C TRP A 324 -21.16 22.12 2.07
N TYR A 325 -21.62 23.21 1.46
CA TYR A 325 -22.94 23.32 0.83
C TYR A 325 -23.05 22.57 -0.50
N ASN A 326 -21.93 22.22 -1.15
CA ASN A 326 -21.92 21.40 -2.38
C ASN A 326 -21.81 19.89 -2.08
N GLN A 327 -21.34 19.51 -0.90
CA GLN A 327 -21.12 18.10 -0.54
C GLN A 327 -22.40 17.26 -0.56
N PRO A 328 -23.60 17.74 -0.14
CA PRO A 328 -24.82 16.95 -0.24
C PRO A 328 -25.20 16.58 -1.67
N ALA A 329 -25.03 17.50 -2.65
CA ALA A 329 -25.31 17.22 -4.06
C ALA A 329 -24.35 16.19 -4.63
N ILE A 330 -23.04 16.30 -4.32
CA ILE A 330 -22.01 15.34 -4.71
C ILE A 330 -22.31 13.96 -4.11
N GLY A 331 -22.70 13.91 -2.83
CA GLY A 331 -23.07 12.68 -2.15
C GLY A 331 -24.32 12.03 -2.74
N ALA A 332 -25.34 12.81 -3.12
CA ALA A 332 -26.55 12.32 -3.74
C ALA A 332 -26.29 11.76 -5.15
N GLU A 333 -25.53 12.48 -5.99
CA GLU A 333 -25.14 12.01 -7.32
C GLU A 333 -24.38 10.67 -7.22
N TRP A 334 -23.40 10.60 -6.33
CA TRP A 334 -22.68 9.36 -6.11
C TRP A 334 -23.58 8.22 -5.60
N LEU A 335 -24.44 8.49 -4.63
CA LEU A 335 -25.26 7.45 -3.97
C LEU A 335 -26.28 6.85 -4.93
N PHE A 336 -26.96 7.68 -5.72
CA PHE A 336 -28.08 7.27 -6.61
C PHE A 336 -27.60 6.85 -7.99
N ASN A 337 -26.59 7.55 -8.55
CA ASN A 337 -26.14 7.31 -9.93
C ASN A 337 -24.80 6.55 -9.99
N GLY A 338 -23.97 6.58 -8.94
CA GLY A 338 -22.62 6.01 -8.95
C GLY A 338 -21.65 6.79 -9.85
N THR A 339 -21.91 8.08 -10.07
CA THR A 339 -21.16 8.96 -10.99
C THR A 339 -20.70 10.24 -10.30
N GLY A 340 -20.13 11.16 -11.07
CA GLY A 340 -19.71 12.47 -10.63
C GLY A 340 -18.42 12.46 -9.79
N ILE A 341 -18.16 13.60 -9.15
CA ILE A 341 -16.95 13.82 -8.33
C ILE A 341 -16.81 12.77 -7.22
N GLY A 342 -17.94 12.34 -6.63
CA GLY A 342 -17.96 11.34 -5.57
C GLY A 342 -17.44 9.96 -5.99
N ALA A 343 -17.56 9.61 -7.27
CA ALA A 343 -17.15 8.33 -7.83
C ALA A 343 -15.67 8.26 -8.27
N SER A 344 -14.91 9.32 -8.09
CA SER A 344 -13.48 9.40 -8.42
C SER A 344 -12.63 9.65 -7.16
N ASN A 345 -11.45 9.02 -7.10
CA ASN A 345 -10.44 9.31 -6.10
C ASN A 345 -9.68 10.62 -6.38
N GLN A 346 -9.91 11.24 -7.52
CA GLN A 346 -9.30 12.47 -8.00
C GLN A 346 -7.80 12.37 -8.35
N PHE A 347 -7.21 11.17 -8.34
CA PHE A 347 -5.87 10.88 -8.84
C PHE A 347 -5.99 10.19 -10.21
N GLU A 348 -6.51 10.91 -11.22
CA GLU A 348 -6.80 10.33 -12.53
C GLU A 348 -5.63 10.44 -13.52
N ALA A 349 -4.59 11.19 -13.18
CA ALA A 349 -3.36 11.31 -13.95
C ALA A 349 -2.15 11.35 -13.03
N GLY A 350 -1.03 10.88 -13.54
CA GLY A 350 0.24 10.87 -12.86
C GLY A 350 1.37 10.49 -13.80
N GLY A 351 2.47 10.05 -13.25
CA GLY A 351 3.61 9.63 -14.06
C GLY A 351 4.74 9.05 -13.25
N PHE A 352 5.66 8.46 -13.97
CA PHE A 352 6.91 7.93 -13.45
C PHE A 352 8.05 8.43 -14.33
N ILE A 353 9.09 8.96 -13.72
CA ILE A 353 10.26 9.46 -14.44
C ILE A 353 11.55 9.00 -13.80
N ARG A 354 12.62 9.01 -14.57
CA ARG A 354 13.99 8.98 -14.07
C ARG A 354 14.43 10.42 -13.77
N SER A 355 14.96 10.65 -12.57
CA SER A 355 15.49 11.97 -12.19
C SER A 355 16.82 12.28 -12.89
N SER A 356 17.53 11.26 -13.36
CA SER A 356 18.74 11.37 -14.16
C SER A 356 18.96 10.08 -14.98
N ASP A 357 19.89 10.14 -15.95
CA ASP A 357 20.28 8.99 -16.77
C ASP A 357 21.08 7.91 -16.01
N GLU A 358 21.45 8.18 -14.76
CA GLU A 358 22.05 7.16 -13.88
C GLU A 358 21.06 6.04 -13.51
N PHE A 359 19.76 6.32 -13.58
CA PHE A 359 18.73 5.33 -13.27
C PHE A 359 18.28 4.58 -14.51
N THR A 360 18.21 3.26 -14.43
CA THR A 360 17.78 2.39 -15.54
C THR A 360 16.26 2.22 -15.62
N TRP A 361 15.52 2.57 -14.56
CA TRP A 361 14.05 2.67 -14.53
C TRP A 361 13.62 3.79 -13.57
N PRO A 362 12.36 4.24 -13.65
CA PRO A 362 11.89 5.39 -12.87
C PRO A 362 12.18 5.30 -11.38
N ASN A 363 12.58 6.42 -10.80
CA ASN A 363 12.80 6.58 -9.36
C ASN A 363 11.93 7.67 -8.73
N ILE A 364 11.16 8.42 -9.53
CA ILE A 364 10.24 9.47 -9.06
C ILE A 364 8.82 9.13 -9.55
N GLN A 365 7.83 9.20 -8.66
CA GLN A 365 6.41 9.08 -8.97
C GLN A 365 5.70 10.41 -8.80
N TYR A 366 4.73 10.67 -9.68
CA TYR A 366 3.79 11.78 -9.64
C TYR A 366 2.36 11.28 -9.48
N HIS A 367 1.61 11.93 -8.58
CA HIS A 367 0.15 11.88 -8.58
C HIS A 367 -0.36 13.32 -8.77
N PHE A 368 -1.17 13.55 -9.78
CA PHE A 368 -1.74 14.87 -10.03
C PHE A 368 -3.11 15.00 -9.37
N LEU A 369 -3.36 16.15 -8.74
CA LEU A 369 -4.60 16.45 -8.07
C LEU A 369 -5.10 17.84 -8.49
N PRO A 370 -6.34 17.96 -9.05
CA PRO A 370 -6.88 19.23 -9.55
C PRO A 370 -7.48 20.09 -8.40
N VAL A 371 -6.81 20.09 -7.25
CA VAL A 371 -7.11 20.93 -6.08
C VAL A 371 -5.85 21.05 -5.22
N ALA A 372 -5.65 22.19 -4.56
CA ALA A 372 -4.58 22.36 -3.58
C ALA A 372 -5.10 22.13 -2.16
N ILE A 373 -4.65 21.07 -1.52
CA ILE A 373 -5.01 20.66 -0.16
C ILE A 373 -3.75 20.36 0.66
N ASN A 374 -3.85 20.55 1.97
CA ASN A 374 -2.84 20.08 2.90
C ASN A 374 -2.96 18.58 3.13
N TYR A 375 -1.94 17.97 3.72
CA TYR A 375 -1.90 16.54 4.01
C TYR A 375 -3.09 16.04 4.85
N ASN A 376 -3.59 16.84 5.77
CA ASN A 376 -4.78 16.54 6.57
C ASN A 376 -6.12 16.71 5.82
N GLY A 377 -6.08 16.97 4.52
CA GLY A 377 -7.26 17.20 3.68
C GLY A 377 -7.87 18.59 3.78
N SER A 378 -7.31 19.51 4.58
CA SER A 378 -7.77 20.91 4.62
C SER A 378 -7.30 21.69 3.40
N ASN A 379 -7.99 22.79 3.07
CA ASN A 379 -7.59 23.65 1.94
C ASN A 379 -6.23 24.29 2.20
N ALA A 380 -5.29 24.14 1.27
CA ALA A 380 -4.01 24.86 1.31
C ALA A 380 -4.22 26.36 1.08
N VAL A 381 -5.16 26.71 0.19
CA VAL A 381 -5.59 28.09 -0.09
C VAL A 381 -7.11 28.17 -0.17
N LYS A 382 -7.68 29.36 0.10
CA LYS A 382 -9.13 29.61 0.02
C LYS A 382 -9.58 30.03 -1.39
N GLU A 383 -8.92 29.50 -2.42
CA GLU A 383 -9.14 29.81 -3.83
C GLU A 383 -8.85 28.59 -4.70
N HIS A 384 -9.01 28.70 -6.02
CA HIS A 384 -8.66 27.64 -6.95
C HIS A 384 -7.16 27.37 -6.96
N GLY A 385 -6.79 26.09 -6.94
CA GLY A 385 -5.42 25.61 -6.99
C GLY A 385 -5.36 24.17 -7.48
N PHE A 386 -4.16 23.69 -7.75
CA PHE A 386 -3.85 22.31 -8.11
C PHE A 386 -2.49 21.90 -7.59
N GLN A 387 -2.19 20.61 -7.56
CA GLN A 387 -0.94 20.12 -6.99
C GLN A 387 -0.45 18.84 -7.66
N ALA A 388 0.85 18.62 -7.51
CA ALA A 388 1.51 17.35 -7.72
C ALA A 388 1.99 16.79 -6.38
N HIS A 389 1.67 15.52 -6.09
CA HIS A 389 2.35 14.73 -5.07
C HIS A 389 3.55 14.09 -5.75
N VAL A 390 4.72 14.27 -5.19
CA VAL A 390 5.98 13.84 -5.81
C VAL A 390 6.84 13.16 -4.76
N GLY A 391 7.37 11.98 -5.08
CA GLY A 391 8.22 11.27 -4.15
C GLY A 391 9.18 10.29 -4.80
N SER A 392 10.28 10.02 -4.10
CA SER A 392 11.26 8.99 -4.47
C SER A 392 10.70 7.59 -4.21
N MET A 393 10.93 6.68 -5.15
CA MET A 393 10.38 5.32 -5.11
C MET A 393 11.37 4.27 -4.60
N ARG A 394 12.66 4.58 -4.54
CA ARG A 394 13.70 3.59 -4.19
C ARG A 394 14.73 4.12 -3.21
N SER A 395 14.22 4.75 -2.14
CA SER A 395 15.08 5.23 -1.06
C SER A 395 15.98 4.11 -0.50
N PRO A 396 17.28 4.35 -0.33
CA PRO A 396 18.18 3.43 0.36
C PRO A 396 18.07 3.48 1.88
N SER A 397 17.32 4.42 2.45
CA SER A 397 17.04 4.49 3.89
C SER A 397 16.35 3.22 4.39
N ARG A 398 16.75 2.75 5.57
CA ARG A 398 16.20 1.55 6.20
C ARG A 398 15.81 1.82 7.64
N GLY A 399 14.62 1.35 7.98
CA GLY A 399 14.03 1.48 9.29
C GLY A 399 13.76 0.15 9.97
N ARG A 400 12.97 0.22 11.06
CA ARG A 400 12.66 -0.96 11.88
C ARG A 400 11.33 -0.82 12.63
N ILE A 401 10.78 -1.98 13.02
CA ILE A 401 9.64 -2.14 13.92
C ILE A 401 10.09 -2.91 15.16
N LYS A 402 9.85 -2.37 16.35
CA LYS A 402 10.14 -3.06 17.63
C LYS A 402 8.96 -2.93 18.58
N LEU A 403 8.74 -3.96 19.39
CA LEU A 403 7.78 -3.89 20.49
C LEU A 403 8.16 -2.79 21.50
N LYS A 404 7.15 -2.16 22.11
CA LYS A 404 7.30 -1.33 23.32
C LYS A 404 6.92 -2.09 24.57
N SER A 405 6.00 -3.05 24.46
CA SER A 405 5.63 -3.98 25.53
C SER A 405 5.02 -5.27 24.98
N LYS A 406 4.60 -6.17 25.90
CA LYS A 406 3.87 -7.41 25.59
C LYS A 406 2.37 -7.16 25.31
N ASP A 407 1.84 -5.96 25.57
CA ASP A 407 0.44 -5.64 25.35
C ASP A 407 0.10 -5.59 23.85
N PRO A 408 -0.85 -6.44 23.37
CA PRO A 408 -1.23 -6.46 21.95
C PRO A 408 -1.95 -5.19 21.49
N PHE A 409 -2.40 -4.34 22.40
CA PHE A 409 -3.06 -3.06 22.10
C PHE A 409 -2.08 -1.88 22.07
N GLU A 410 -0.86 -2.05 22.57
CA GLU A 410 0.16 -1.02 22.50
C GLU A 410 0.78 -0.93 21.11
N HIS A 411 0.87 0.29 20.57
CA HIS A 411 1.52 0.55 19.29
C HIS A 411 3.03 0.31 19.39
N PRO A 412 3.67 -0.31 18.38
CA PRO A 412 5.11 -0.56 18.40
C PRO A 412 5.91 0.74 18.23
N SER A 413 7.20 0.65 18.47
CA SER A 413 8.20 1.59 17.99
C SER A 413 8.32 1.43 16.48
N ILE A 414 8.14 2.53 15.74
CA ILE A 414 8.20 2.59 14.28
C ILE A 414 9.20 3.66 13.91
N LEU A 415 10.31 3.27 13.33
CA LEU A 415 11.31 4.19 12.81
C LEU A 415 11.55 3.85 11.34
N PHE A 416 11.24 4.75 10.44
CA PHE A 416 11.55 4.59 9.02
C PHE A 416 12.98 5.02 8.70
N ASN A 417 13.54 5.90 9.53
CA ASN A 417 14.86 6.49 9.33
C ASN A 417 14.95 7.22 7.98
N TYR A 418 13.87 7.94 7.62
CA TYR A 418 13.76 8.69 6.38
C TYR A 418 14.95 9.64 6.17
N MET A 419 15.34 9.83 4.91
CA MET A 419 16.37 10.78 4.50
C MET A 419 17.75 10.53 5.15
N SER A 420 18.08 9.28 5.47
CA SER A 420 19.34 8.92 6.13
C SER A 420 20.53 8.88 5.19
N THR A 421 20.34 9.04 3.88
CA THR A 421 21.38 8.97 2.86
C THR A 421 21.40 10.20 1.97
N GLU A 422 22.57 10.53 1.39
CA GLU A 422 22.70 11.66 0.45
C GLU A 422 21.90 11.44 -0.85
N GLN A 423 21.68 10.18 -1.25
CA GLN A 423 20.84 9.89 -2.42
C GLN A 423 19.40 10.38 -2.19
N ASP A 424 18.83 10.19 -1.00
CA ASP A 424 17.49 10.67 -0.67
C ASP A 424 17.38 12.18 -0.85
N TRP A 425 18.35 12.93 -0.31
CA TRP A 425 18.38 14.41 -0.43
C TRP A 425 18.49 14.87 -1.88
N ARG A 426 19.38 14.25 -2.65
CA ARG A 426 19.57 14.56 -4.07
C ARG A 426 18.27 14.32 -4.84
N GLU A 427 17.65 13.14 -4.68
CA GLU A 427 16.42 12.79 -5.39
C GLU A 427 15.26 13.75 -5.06
N PHE A 428 15.13 14.19 -3.80
CA PHE A 428 14.11 15.16 -3.42
C PHE A 428 14.37 16.57 -3.96
N ARG A 429 15.62 17.03 -3.95
CA ARG A 429 16.01 18.30 -4.59
C ARG A 429 15.73 18.29 -6.09
N ASP A 430 16.11 17.20 -6.77
CA ASP A 430 15.86 17.00 -8.20
C ASP A 430 14.35 16.94 -8.49
N ALA A 431 13.60 16.21 -7.69
CA ALA A 431 12.13 16.12 -7.81
C ALA A 431 11.46 17.51 -7.73
N ILE A 432 11.91 18.40 -6.83
CA ILE A 432 11.39 19.78 -6.74
C ILE A 432 11.72 20.56 -8.03
N ARG A 433 12.97 20.52 -8.48
CA ARG A 433 13.43 21.26 -9.66
C ARG A 433 12.74 20.79 -10.94
N ILE A 434 12.70 19.48 -11.15
CA ILE A 434 12.02 18.86 -12.30
C ILE A 434 10.52 19.20 -12.28
N THR A 435 9.88 19.12 -11.12
CA THR A 435 8.45 19.47 -11.01
C THR A 435 8.22 20.95 -11.36
N ARG A 436 9.09 21.86 -10.91
CA ARG A 436 9.00 23.28 -11.29
C ARG A 436 9.17 23.48 -12.79
N GLU A 437 10.10 22.74 -13.43
CA GLU A 437 10.28 22.76 -14.88
C GLU A 437 9.02 22.28 -15.61
N ILE A 438 8.43 21.16 -15.20
CA ILE A 438 7.16 20.65 -15.74
C ILE A 438 6.04 21.69 -15.55
N MET A 439 5.94 22.27 -14.37
CA MET A 439 4.90 23.25 -14.06
C MET A 439 5.08 24.57 -14.84
N GLN A 440 6.27 24.87 -15.39
CA GLN A 440 6.53 26.04 -16.22
C GLN A 440 6.15 25.85 -17.70
N GLN A 441 5.78 24.66 -18.12
CA GLN A 441 5.50 24.37 -19.53
C GLN A 441 4.24 25.07 -20.05
N PRO A 442 4.19 25.41 -21.37
CA PRO A 442 3.10 26.17 -22.00
C PRO A 442 1.71 25.59 -21.79
N ALA A 443 1.56 24.27 -21.70
CA ALA A 443 0.26 23.61 -21.46
C ALA A 443 -0.42 24.10 -20.17
N LEU A 444 0.36 24.55 -19.18
CA LEU A 444 -0.15 25.05 -17.90
C LEU A 444 -0.29 26.60 -17.85
N ASP A 445 0.18 27.35 -18.84
CA ASP A 445 0.09 28.83 -18.87
C ASP A 445 -1.32 29.39 -18.66
N PRO A 446 -2.39 28.78 -19.24
CA PRO A 446 -3.76 29.24 -19.00
C PRO A 446 -4.22 29.06 -17.54
N TYR A 447 -3.60 28.15 -16.79
CA TYR A 447 -4.07 27.70 -15.46
C TYR A 447 -3.11 28.09 -14.34
N ARG A 448 -1.80 28.07 -14.58
CA ARG A 448 -0.77 28.28 -13.58
C ARG A 448 -0.76 29.70 -13.05
N GLY A 449 -1.02 29.85 -11.75
CA GLY A 449 -0.77 31.05 -10.96
C GLY A 449 0.55 30.96 -10.18
N ASP A 450 0.61 31.65 -9.04
CA ASP A 450 1.77 31.62 -8.15
C ASP A 450 1.96 30.23 -7.54
N GLU A 451 3.24 29.86 -7.35
CA GLU A 451 3.62 28.69 -6.54
C GLU A 451 3.30 28.95 -5.07
N ILE A 452 2.53 28.05 -4.46
CA ILE A 452 2.11 28.10 -3.05
C ILE A 452 3.13 27.38 -2.18
N SER A 453 3.49 26.16 -2.61
CA SER A 453 4.42 25.27 -1.91
C SER A 453 5.34 24.60 -2.95
N PRO A 454 6.64 24.52 -2.68
CA PRO A 454 7.39 25.03 -1.51
C PRO A 454 7.51 26.57 -1.45
N GLY A 455 7.21 27.28 -2.52
CA GLY A 455 7.37 28.72 -2.67
C GLY A 455 8.62 29.07 -3.50
N LYS A 456 8.41 29.90 -4.54
CA LYS A 456 9.43 30.23 -5.54
C LYS A 456 10.72 30.87 -4.98
N HIS A 457 10.71 31.33 -3.74
CA HIS A 457 11.87 31.93 -3.08
C HIS A 457 12.89 30.90 -2.59
N LEU A 458 12.48 29.63 -2.40
CA LEU A 458 13.37 28.55 -1.99
C LEU A 458 14.09 27.99 -3.23
N GLN A 459 15.40 28.22 -3.34
CA GLN A 459 16.18 27.87 -4.54
C GLN A 459 17.44 27.03 -4.23
N THR A 460 18.10 27.31 -3.10
CA THR A 460 19.34 26.62 -2.74
C THR A 460 19.06 25.22 -2.20
N ASP A 461 20.03 24.32 -2.29
CA ASP A 461 19.93 22.96 -1.75
C ASP A 461 19.54 22.99 -0.27
N ALA A 462 20.16 23.86 0.52
CA ALA A 462 19.89 23.99 1.94
C ALA A 462 18.43 24.41 2.24
N GLU A 463 17.86 25.33 1.46
CA GLU A 463 16.47 25.76 1.58
C GLU A 463 15.49 24.64 1.18
N LEU A 464 15.80 23.90 0.10
CA LEU A 464 15.00 22.77 -0.35
C LEU A 464 15.05 21.63 0.67
N ASP A 465 16.22 21.33 1.22
CA ASP A 465 16.39 20.32 2.26
C ASP A 465 15.59 20.68 3.52
N ASP A 466 15.62 21.95 3.94
CA ASP A 466 14.84 22.40 5.08
C ASP A 466 13.33 22.30 4.82
N PHE A 467 12.89 22.64 3.60
CA PHE A 467 11.50 22.42 3.19
C PHE A 467 11.12 20.93 3.30
N VAL A 468 11.92 20.02 2.76
CA VAL A 468 11.68 18.58 2.79
C VAL A 468 11.60 18.08 4.24
N ARG A 469 12.54 18.47 5.12
CA ARG A 469 12.50 18.08 6.54
C ARG A 469 11.21 18.46 7.24
N ASN A 470 10.64 19.60 6.88
CA ASN A 470 9.46 20.15 7.54
C ASN A 470 8.13 19.71 6.93
N HIS A 471 8.10 19.33 5.63
CA HIS A 471 6.84 19.18 4.89
C HIS A 471 6.66 17.83 4.19
N ALA A 472 7.73 17.04 3.97
CA ALA A 472 7.56 15.72 3.39
C ALA A 472 6.81 14.78 4.36
N GLU A 473 5.95 13.94 3.81
CA GLU A 473 5.09 13.01 4.55
C GLU A 473 5.11 11.63 3.90
N THR A 474 4.67 10.61 4.63
CA THR A 474 4.58 9.26 4.09
C THR A 474 3.51 9.16 3.00
N ALA A 475 3.80 8.41 1.93
CA ALA A 475 2.80 7.97 0.96
C ALA A 475 2.02 6.72 1.42
N TYR A 476 2.18 6.31 2.70
CA TYR A 476 1.53 5.15 3.32
C TYR A 476 1.89 3.80 2.71
N HIS A 477 3.14 3.58 2.36
CA HIS A 477 3.64 2.36 1.71
C HIS A 477 4.62 1.53 2.58
N PRO A 478 4.43 1.35 3.92
CA PRO A 478 5.36 0.55 4.72
C PRO A 478 5.41 -0.90 4.23
N SER A 479 6.62 -1.44 4.10
CA SER A 479 6.91 -2.75 3.53
C SER A 479 8.23 -3.32 4.05
N CYS A 480 8.58 -4.53 3.63
CA CYS A 480 9.90 -5.13 3.73
C CYS A 480 10.37 -5.54 5.14
N SER A 481 9.55 -5.41 6.17
CA SER A 481 9.93 -5.64 7.58
C SER A 481 10.01 -7.11 8.02
N CYS A 482 9.69 -8.04 7.12
CA CYS A 482 9.86 -9.50 7.25
C CYS A 482 10.34 -10.06 5.91
N LYS A 483 11.37 -9.45 5.31
CA LYS A 483 11.76 -9.68 3.90
C LYS A 483 11.97 -11.15 3.57
N MET A 484 11.58 -11.53 2.35
CA MET A 484 11.87 -12.84 1.79
C MET A 484 13.28 -12.92 1.20
N GLY A 485 13.86 -14.12 1.17
CA GLY A 485 15.19 -14.41 0.65
C GLY A 485 15.86 -15.55 1.40
N GLU A 486 17.15 -15.75 1.18
CA GLU A 486 17.98 -16.76 1.84
C GLU A 486 19.21 -16.16 2.56
N ASP A 487 19.30 -14.83 2.68
CA ASP A 487 20.37 -14.19 3.45
C ASP A 487 20.09 -14.20 4.96
N GLU A 488 21.09 -13.86 5.77
CA GLU A 488 21.02 -13.90 7.23
C GLU A 488 19.90 -13.02 7.84
N MET A 489 19.47 -11.98 7.10
CA MET A 489 18.40 -11.07 7.53
C MET A 489 17.06 -11.42 6.88
N ALA A 490 16.96 -12.49 6.08
CA ALA A 490 15.71 -12.95 5.54
C ALA A 490 14.84 -13.59 6.64
N VAL A 491 13.58 -13.22 6.68
CA VAL A 491 12.61 -13.75 7.66
C VAL A 491 11.85 -14.93 7.08
N VAL A 492 11.56 -14.89 5.78
CA VAL A 492 10.81 -15.93 5.09
C VAL A 492 11.52 -16.32 3.80
N ASP A 493 11.23 -17.54 3.33
CA ASP A 493 11.64 -17.99 1.99
C ASP A 493 10.71 -17.44 0.89
N GLY A 494 11.01 -17.76 -0.38
CA GLY A 494 10.21 -17.34 -1.54
C GLY A 494 8.78 -17.91 -1.58
N GLN A 495 8.37 -18.71 -0.59
CA GLN A 495 7.00 -19.20 -0.40
C GLN A 495 6.34 -18.60 0.85
N GLY A 496 6.96 -17.61 1.47
CA GLY A 496 6.50 -16.97 2.69
C GLY A 496 6.66 -17.80 3.96
N ARG A 497 7.32 -18.97 3.93
CA ARG A 497 7.55 -19.82 5.11
C ARG A 497 8.62 -19.19 6.00
N VAL A 498 8.31 -19.05 7.29
CA VAL A 498 9.26 -18.48 8.26
C VAL A 498 10.44 -19.41 8.45
N HIS A 499 11.66 -18.90 8.23
CA HIS A 499 12.88 -19.68 8.34
C HIS A 499 13.02 -20.34 9.70
N GLY A 500 13.40 -21.62 9.71
CA GLY A 500 13.59 -22.41 10.91
C GLY A 500 12.32 -22.77 11.71
N MET A 501 11.13 -22.38 11.24
CA MET A 501 9.85 -22.65 11.86
C MET A 501 9.00 -23.59 11.01
N LYS A 502 8.02 -24.28 11.61
CA LYS A 502 7.05 -25.14 10.91
C LYS A 502 5.63 -24.64 11.15
N GLY A 503 4.77 -24.78 10.13
CA GLY A 503 3.35 -24.41 10.21
C GLY A 503 3.09 -22.92 10.31
N LEU A 504 4.02 -22.07 9.84
CA LEU A 504 3.91 -20.62 9.90
C LEU A 504 4.43 -19.97 8.61
N ARG A 505 3.60 -19.11 8.01
CA ARG A 505 3.99 -18.21 6.90
C ARG A 505 3.66 -16.77 7.25
N VAL A 506 4.40 -15.85 6.64
CA VAL A 506 4.02 -14.43 6.53
C VAL A 506 3.67 -14.15 5.07
N VAL A 507 2.49 -13.56 4.84
CA VAL A 507 2.01 -13.27 3.47
C VAL A 507 1.34 -11.89 3.47
N ASP A 508 2.14 -10.85 3.29
CA ASP A 508 1.69 -9.46 3.15
C ASP A 508 2.85 -8.58 2.63
N ALA A 509 2.69 -7.27 2.64
CA ALA A 509 3.72 -6.34 2.16
C ALA A 509 5.05 -6.41 2.96
N SER A 510 5.06 -7.00 4.15
CA SER A 510 6.29 -7.14 4.94
C SER A 510 7.32 -8.05 4.29
N ILE A 511 6.88 -9.01 3.45
CA ILE A 511 7.81 -9.99 2.85
C ILE A 511 8.53 -9.48 1.60
N MET A 512 8.13 -8.35 1.02
CA MET A 512 8.85 -7.76 -0.10
C MET A 512 10.34 -7.62 0.27
N PRO A 513 11.28 -8.07 -0.58
CA PRO A 513 12.72 -7.93 -0.26
C PRO A 513 13.18 -6.49 -0.40
N LEU A 514 12.63 -5.79 -1.38
CA LEU A 514 12.80 -4.37 -1.65
C LEU A 514 11.43 -3.77 -2.02
N ILE A 515 11.22 -2.51 -1.65
CA ILE A 515 10.01 -1.77 -2.03
C ILE A 515 9.96 -1.58 -3.55
N ILE A 516 8.77 -1.64 -4.14
CA ILE A 516 8.57 -1.49 -5.59
C ILE A 516 8.36 -0.04 -5.99
N THR A 517 8.57 0.27 -7.26
CA THR A 517 8.32 1.59 -7.86
C THR A 517 6.81 1.81 -8.07
N GLY A 518 6.13 2.27 -7.02
CA GLY A 518 4.69 2.58 -7.04
C GLY A 518 3.92 2.12 -5.81
N ASN A 519 2.59 2.16 -5.92
CA ASN A 519 1.67 1.84 -4.83
C ASN A 519 1.64 0.33 -4.53
N LEU A 520 1.66 -0.07 -3.27
CA LEU A 520 1.93 -1.46 -2.86
C LEU A 520 0.73 -2.42 -2.93
N ASN A 521 -0.51 -1.93 -3.08
CA ASN A 521 -1.70 -2.78 -2.88
C ASN A 521 -1.82 -3.89 -3.94
N ALA A 522 -1.59 -3.56 -5.22
CA ALA A 522 -1.65 -4.54 -6.31
C ALA A 522 -0.61 -5.65 -6.13
N THR A 523 0.62 -5.28 -5.79
CA THR A 523 1.72 -6.23 -5.56
C THR A 523 1.47 -7.09 -4.32
N THR A 524 0.90 -6.54 -3.24
CA THR A 524 0.49 -7.32 -2.06
C THR A 524 -0.56 -8.37 -2.42
N ILE A 525 -1.52 -8.03 -3.28
CA ILE A 525 -2.54 -8.96 -3.78
C ILE A 525 -1.89 -10.04 -4.67
N MET A 526 -1.00 -9.65 -5.56
CA MET A 526 -0.25 -10.58 -6.44
C MET A 526 0.56 -11.59 -5.63
N ILE A 527 1.29 -11.14 -4.61
CA ILE A 527 2.04 -12.00 -3.69
C ILE A 527 1.10 -13.04 -3.05
N ALA A 528 -0.06 -12.59 -2.56
CA ALA A 528 -1.01 -13.47 -1.92
C ALA A 528 -1.65 -14.48 -2.90
N GLU A 529 -1.95 -14.09 -4.14
CA GLU A 529 -2.43 -14.99 -5.19
C GLU A 529 -1.41 -16.08 -5.53
N LYS A 530 -0.14 -15.69 -5.67
CA LYS A 530 0.95 -16.62 -5.99
C LYS A 530 1.20 -17.60 -4.84
N ILE A 531 1.26 -17.12 -3.61
CA ILE A 531 1.45 -17.98 -2.43
C ILE A 531 0.20 -18.83 -2.16
N ALA A 532 -1.02 -18.35 -2.45
CA ALA A 532 -2.23 -19.16 -2.34
C ALA A 532 -2.18 -20.42 -3.22
N ASP A 533 -1.72 -20.28 -4.47
CA ASP A 533 -1.56 -21.43 -5.37
C ASP A 533 -0.48 -22.40 -4.84
N GLN A 534 0.62 -21.89 -4.29
CA GLN A 534 1.67 -22.73 -3.67
C GLN A 534 1.14 -23.49 -2.43
N ILE A 535 0.37 -22.84 -1.54
CA ILE A 535 -0.24 -23.49 -0.37
C ILE A 535 -1.21 -24.60 -0.79
N ARG A 536 -1.93 -24.39 -1.90
CA ARG A 536 -2.90 -25.37 -2.44
C ARG A 536 -2.23 -26.48 -3.26
N GLY A 537 -0.91 -26.44 -3.43
CA GLY A 537 -0.18 -27.40 -4.27
C GLY A 537 -0.54 -27.31 -5.76
N ARG A 538 -1.00 -26.14 -6.22
CA ARG A 538 -1.26 -25.89 -7.63
C ARG A 538 0.05 -25.60 -8.37
N GLU A 539 0.10 -25.98 -9.63
CA GLU A 539 1.17 -25.56 -10.52
C GLU A 539 1.19 -24.04 -10.66
N ALA A 540 2.38 -23.48 -10.79
CA ALA A 540 2.54 -22.07 -11.08
C ALA A 540 1.85 -21.71 -12.41
N LEU A 541 1.28 -20.52 -12.48
CA LEU A 541 0.73 -20.03 -13.75
C LEU A 541 1.83 -19.96 -14.82
N PRO A 542 1.50 -20.21 -16.09
CA PRO A 542 2.46 -20.08 -17.17
C PRO A 542 3.11 -18.69 -17.17
N ARG A 543 4.42 -18.67 -17.36
CA ARG A 543 5.19 -17.41 -17.44
C ARG A 543 4.67 -16.53 -18.58
N SER A 544 4.57 -15.23 -18.33
CA SER A 544 4.23 -14.27 -19.37
C SER A 544 5.35 -14.11 -20.39
N THR A 545 4.99 -13.92 -21.64
CA THR A 545 5.90 -13.53 -22.71
C THR A 545 5.76 -12.04 -23.09
N ALA A 546 4.92 -11.30 -22.39
CA ALA A 546 4.73 -9.88 -22.64
C ALA A 546 6.06 -9.12 -22.42
N PRO A 547 6.53 -8.34 -23.40
CA PRO A 547 7.74 -7.54 -23.24
C PRO A 547 7.51 -6.38 -22.28
N PHE A 548 8.56 -5.77 -21.78
CA PHE A 548 8.52 -4.54 -20.99
C PHE A 548 9.64 -3.58 -21.40
N TYR A 549 9.40 -2.31 -21.20
CA TYR A 549 10.36 -1.26 -21.53
C TYR A 549 11.51 -1.23 -20.52
N VAL A 550 12.72 -1.12 -21.05
CA VAL A 550 13.95 -0.83 -20.30
C VAL A 550 14.59 0.37 -20.98
N ALA A 551 14.91 1.39 -20.22
CA ALA A 551 15.59 2.56 -20.73
C ALA A 551 17.00 2.19 -21.24
N SER A 552 17.36 2.69 -22.41
CA SER A 552 18.67 2.49 -23.05
C SER A 552 19.71 3.40 -22.44
#